data_f3162a2b117a534e7af21d155eac6b6f
#
_entry.id   f3162a2b117a534e7af21d155eac6b6f
#
_cell.length_a   1.000
_cell.length_b   1.000
_cell.length_c   1.000
_cell.angle_alpha   90.00
_cell.angle_beta   90.00
_cell.angle_gamma   90.00
#
_symmetry.space_group_name_H-M   'P 1'
#
loop_
_entity.id
_entity.type
_entity.pdbx_description
1 polymer ?
#
loop_
_entity_poly.entity_id
_entity_poly.type
_entity_poly.pdbx_seq_one_letter_code
_entity_poly.pdbx_strand_id
1 'polypeptide(L)'
;MKYMTAGELRGASLVAIVDDVPAGLRLQAASIQADLDRWSHGCSCGERREVDCAAILSGVSADGRTTGSPLSLVVDNAVYRASLEDEAPGQAAVPRPGSADLAGLLATDANDCRSIVEGSSARSQAALIAASAVAREFLAEFGVEIQSYVTRIGAAAMREQPIDFETLRYTPLEIESSPVRCPSAQASRAMEEEIAAARAVGDTLGGEVAVAIHGVAPALGSYRGGGMMARLSKAAFSVNDVVSVSFGSAYDVTRRRGSAAYDSAVLGAHGFAHATNISGGIEGGLTTGASVVMRVGVAPSASLRAPQKSIDLETLSDAESSSAAYSPCLVGGVAVAIEAEIAFALASAYQERFGGMAMSDIHSSYDAYMRRLRLAAR
;
A
#
# COMPACT_ATOMS: atom_id res chain seq x y z
N MET A 1 16.05 -3.99 -3.91
CA MET A 1 15.24 -3.32 -4.95
C MET A 1 14.86 -1.94 -4.46
N LYS A 2 15.01 -0.93 -5.30
CA LYS A 2 14.74 0.48 -4.95
C LYS A 2 13.90 1.09 -6.06
N TYR A 3 13.16 2.14 -5.74
CA TYR A 3 12.42 2.88 -6.74
C TYR A 3 12.53 4.39 -6.51
N MET A 4 12.26 5.14 -7.56
CA MET A 4 12.08 6.58 -7.54
C MET A 4 10.89 6.91 -8.44
N THR A 5 10.01 7.78 -7.97
CA THR A 5 8.86 8.26 -8.74
C THR A 5 8.94 9.77 -8.94
N ALA A 6 8.38 10.23 -10.05
CA ALA A 6 8.22 11.64 -10.37
C ALA A 6 6.88 11.85 -11.06
N GLY A 7 6.31 13.03 -10.86
CA GLY A 7 5.05 13.45 -11.45
C GLY A 7 4.12 14.09 -10.43
N GLU A 8 3.21 14.89 -10.92
CA GLU A 8 2.30 15.74 -10.17
C GLU A 8 0.85 15.43 -10.54
N LEU A 9 -0.11 15.95 -9.75
CA LEU A 9 -1.54 15.73 -9.99
C LEU A 9 -1.93 16.03 -11.45
N ARG A 10 -1.47 17.15 -11.99
CA ARG A 10 -1.74 17.62 -13.35
C ARG A 10 -0.52 17.52 -14.28
N GLY A 11 0.48 16.73 -13.92
CA GLY A 11 1.58 16.41 -14.85
C GLY A 11 1.09 15.57 -16.02
N ALA A 12 1.65 15.77 -17.21
CA ALA A 12 1.24 15.04 -18.41
C ALA A 12 1.45 13.53 -18.28
N SER A 13 2.45 13.12 -17.50
CA SER A 13 2.76 11.73 -17.22
C SER A 13 3.38 11.61 -15.83
N LEU A 14 3.24 10.41 -15.26
CA LEU A 14 3.95 10.02 -14.05
C LEU A 14 5.03 9.02 -14.44
N VAL A 15 6.18 9.09 -13.80
CA VAL A 15 7.36 8.27 -14.15
C VAL A 15 7.81 7.49 -12.92
N ALA A 16 8.24 6.25 -13.14
CA ALA A 16 8.93 5.47 -12.13
C ALA A 16 10.23 4.89 -12.70
N ILE A 17 11.26 4.86 -11.86
CA ILE A 17 12.49 4.12 -12.12
C ILE A 17 12.63 3.07 -11.02
N VAL A 18 12.83 1.81 -11.41
CA VAL A 18 13.10 0.71 -10.47
C VAL A 18 14.52 0.24 -10.68
N ASP A 19 15.32 0.30 -9.64
CA ASP A 19 16.72 -0.08 -9.64
C ASP A 19 16.96 -1.34 -8.80
N ASP A 20 18.12 -1.97 -8.96
CA ASP A 20 18.46 -3.24 -8.33
C ASP A 20 17.47 -4.38 -8.68
N VAL A 21 16.95 -4.40 -9.91
CA VAL A 21 16.11 -5.50 -10.40
C VAL A 21 17.02 -6.61 -10.94
N PRO A 22 16.91 -7.86 -10.45
CA PRO A 22 17.76 -8.95 -10.93
C PRO A 22 17.44 -9.28 -12.38
N ALA A 23 18.47 -9.66 -13.15
CA ALA A 23 18.29 -10.13 -14.53
C ALA A 23 17.52 -11.44 -14.59
N GLY A 24 16.66 -11.58 -15.60
CA GLY A 24 15.94 -12.82 -15.88
C GLY A 24 14.55 -12.94 -15.21
N LEU A 25 14.12 -11.93 -14.42
CA LEU A 25 12.75 -11.87 -13.93
C LEU A 25 11.78 -11.65 -15.09
N ARG A 26 10.73 -12.47 -15.17
CA ARG A 26 9.67 -12.30 -16.17
C ARG A 26 8.74 -11.18 -15.74
N LEU A 27 8.57 -10.18 -16.59
CA LEU A 27 7.69 -9.05 -16.35
C LEU A 27 6.71 -8.88 -17.52
N GLN A 28 5.42 -8.76 -17.19
CA GLN A 28 4.36 -8.57 -18.17
C GLN A 28 3.72 -7.19 -17.98
N ALA A 29 3.52 -6.46 -19.06
CA ALA A 29 2.78 -5.19 -19.02
C ALA A 29 1.34 -5.35 -18.48
N ALA A 30 0.74 -6.52 -18.71
CA ALA A 30 -0.59 -6.84 -18.17
C ALA A 30 -0.64 -6.88 -16.64
N SER A 31 0.42 -7.32 -15.95
CA SER A 31 0.49 -7.31 -14.49
C SER A 31 0.52 -5.87 -13.95
N ILE A 32 1.26 -4.99 -14.62
CA ILE A 32 1.32 -3.56 -14.27
C ILE A 32 -0.05 -2.91 -14.43
N GLN A 33 -0.71 -3.18 -15.56
CA GLN A 33 -2.04 -2.63 -15.82
C GLN A 33 -3.07 -3.13 -14.82
N ALA A 34 -3.04 -4.42 -14.47
CA ALA A 34 -3.96 -5.00 -13.49
C ALA A 34 -3.85 -4.32 -12.11
N ASP A 35 -2.65 -3.98 -11.66
CA ASP A 35 -2.46 -3.26 -10.39
C ASP A 35 -2.97 -1.81 -10.47
N LEU A 36 -2.77 -1.12 -11.59
CA LEU A 36 -3.36 0.21 -11.83
C LEU A 36 -4.89 0.17 -11.84
N ASP A 37 -5.48 -0.85 -12.47
CA ASP A 37 -6.92 -1.05 -12.52
C ASP A 37 -7.49 -1.26 -11.10
N ARG A 38 -6.86 -2.10 -10.27
CA ARG A 38 -7.22 -2.33 -8.88
C ARG A 38 -7.17 -1.05 -8.05
N TRP A 39 -6.10 -0.28 -8.22
CA TRP A 39 -5.92 1.00 -7.52
C TRP A 39 -6.99 2.01 -7.93
N SER A 40 -7.22 2.19 -9.23
CA SER A 40 -8.24 3.08 -9.77
C SER A 40 -9.64 2.68 -9.26
N HIS A 41 -9.96 1.39 -9.27
CA HIS A 41 -11.21 0.86 -8.72
C HIS A 41 -11.36 1.20 -7.23
N GLY A 42 -10.33 0.96 -6.42
CA GLY A 42 -10.30 1.27 -4.99
C GLY A 42 -10.46 2.75 -4.66
N CYS A 43 -9.98 3.65 -5.53
CA CYS A 43 -10.14 5.10 -5.39
C CYS A 43 -11.51 5.61 -5.84
N SER A 44 -12.22 4.85 -6.66
CA SER A 44 -13.46 5.29 -7.32
C SER A 44 -14.70 5.15 -6.46
N CYS A 45 -14.66 4.32 -5.43
CA CYS A 45 -15.84 3.96 -4.63
C CYS A 45 -17.05 3.56 -5.50
N GLY A 46 -16.80 2.77 -6.55
CA GLY A 46 -17.81 2.30 -7.50
C GLY A 46 -18.15 3.26 -8.65
N GLU A 47 -17.57 4.45 -8.71
CA GLU A 47 -17.71 5.35 -9.86
C GLU A 47 -16.79 4.91 -11.00
N ARG A 48 -17.24 5.11 -12.24
CA ARG A 48 -16.43 4.83 -13.42
C ARG A 48 -15.44 5.97 -13.64
N ARG A 49 -14.14 5.64 -13.61
CA ARG A 49 -13.05 6.60 -13.90
C ARG A 49 -12.27 6.11 -15.12
N GLU A 50 -11.65 7.05 -15.83
CA GLU A 50 -10.59 6.69 -16.78
C GLU A 50 -9.43 6.03 -16.03
N VAL A 51 -8.91 4.96 -16.61
CA VAL A 51 -7.78 4.23 -16.05
C VAL A 51 -6.50 4.69 -16.73
N ASP A 52 -5.45 4.84 -15.94
CA ASP A 52 -4.13 5.16 -16.44
C ASP A 52 -3.54 3.98 -17.19
N CYS A 53 -2.77 4.27 -18.23
CA CYS A 53 -2.03 3.28 -18.98
C CYS A 53 -0.55 3.37 -18.69
N ALA A 54 0.10 2.24 -18.41
CA ALA A 54 1.52 2.19 -18.19
C ALA A 54 2.28 1.60 -19.38
N ALA A 55 3.47 2.15 -19.65
CA ALA A 55 4.40 1.61 -20.62
C ALA A 55 5.77 1.39 -20.01
N ILE A 56 6.41 0.27 -20.35
CA ILE A 56 7.80 -0.03 -19.99
C ILE A 56 8.69 0.60 -21.07
N LEU A 57 9.64 1.47 -20.68
CA LEU A 57 10.54 2.17 -21.60
C LEU A 57 11.92 1.53 -21.67
N SER A 58 12.40 0.89 -20.59
CA SER A 58 13.72 0.27 -20.52
C SER A 58 13.79 -0.84 -19.47
N GLY A 59 14.88 -1.60 -19.46
CA GLY A 59 15.18 -2.60 -18.45
C GLY A 59 14.57 -3.99 -18.72
N VAL A 60 13.83 -4.16 -19.81
CA VAL A 60 13.21 -5.42 -20.22
C VAL A 60 13.61 -5.75 -21.67
N SER A 61 14.01 -6.98 -21.92
CA SER A 61 14.35 -7.51 -23.25
C SER A 61 13.10 -7.90 -24.04
N ALA A 62 13.27 -8.18 -25.33
CA ALA A 62 12.17 -8.50 -26.24
C ALA A 62 11.40 -9.79 -25.85
N ASP A 63 12.00 -10.68 -25.08
CA ASP A 63 11.38 -11.91 -24.55
C ASP A 63 10.62 -11.68 -23.22
N GLY A 64 10.52 -10.42 -22.75
CA GLY A 64 9.80 -10.05 -21.54
C GLY A 64 10.55 -10.31 -20.24
N ARG A 65 11.89 -10.45 -20.30
CA ARG A 65 12.71 -10.63 -19.09
C ARG A 65 13.51 -9.37 -18.76
N THR A 66 13.70 -9.11 -17.47
CA THR A 66 14.55 -8.03 -16.99
C THR A 66 16.00 -8.27 -17.37
N THR A 67 16.73 -7.18 -17.63
CA THR A 67 18.14 -7.22 -18.11
C THR A 67 19.15 -7.04 -16.97
N GLY A 68 18.69 -6.69 -15.76
CA GLY A 68 19.56 -6.29 -14.65
C GLY A 68 19.93 -4.78 -14.69
N SER A 69 19.52 -4.06 -15.73
CA SER A 69 19.64 -2.61 -15.82
C SER A 69 18.44 -1.93 -15.13
N PRO A 70 18.55 -0.64 -14.76
CA PRO A 70 17.40 0.11 -14.25
C PRO A 70 16.21 0.04 -15.21
N LEU A 71 15.03 -0.21 -14.64
CA LEU A 71 13.78 -0.30 -15.37
C LEU A 71 13.06 1.05 -15.27
N SER A 72 12.62 1.60 -16.39
CA SER A 72 11.82 2.82 -16.40
C SER A 72 10.42 2.57 -16.94
N LEU A 73 9.46 3.18 -16.25
CA LEU A 73 8.03 3.12 -16.53
C LEU A 73 7.50 4.54 -16.72
N VAL A 74 6.58 4.70 -17.64
CA VAL A 74 5.76 5.90 -17.77
C VAL A 74 4.31 5.51 -17.61
N VAL A 75 3.56 6.30 -16.84
CA VAL A 75 2.12 6.18 -16.66
C VAL A 75 1.47 7.40 -17.28
N ASP A 76 0.62 7.20 -18.27
CA ASP A 76 -0.14 8.26 -18.91
C ASP A 76 -1.22 8.77 -17.95
N ASN A 77 -1.18 10.07 -17.63
CA ASN A 77 -2.02 10.65 -16.59
C ASN A 77 -3.41 11.01 -17.13
N ALA A 78 -4.40 10.17 -16.87
CA ALA A 78 -5.78 10.42 -17.25
C ALA A 78 -6.35 11.73 -16.67
N VAL A 79 -5.93 12.11 -15.45
CA VAL A 79 -6.35 13.38 -14.82
C VAL A 79 -5.84 14.59 -15.59
N TYR A 80 -4.63 14.55 -16.12
CA TYR A 80 -4.08 15.62 -16.96
C TYR A 80 -5.00 15.88 -18.18
N ARG A 81 -5.39 14.83 -18.90
CA ARG A 81 -6.26 14.97 -20.07
C ARG A 81 -7.60 15.61 -19.73
N ALA A 82 -8.19 15.20 -18.59
CA ALA A 82 -9.46 15.75 -18.11
C ALA A 82 -9.33 17.18 -17.57
N SER A 83 -8.13 17.60 -17.14
CA SER A 83 -7.90 18.90 -16.48
C SER A 83 -7.39 20.02 -17.38
N LEU A 84 -7.22 19.77 -18.68
CA LEU A 84 -6.66 20.77 -19.62
C LEU A 84 -7.50 22.04 -19.74
N GLU A 85 -8.79 21.96 -19.43
CA GLU A 85 -9.74 23.08 -19.49
C GLU A 85 -10.07 23.65 -18.12
N ASP A 86 -9.60 23.05 -17.03
CA ASP A 86 -9.92 23.42 -15.66
C ASP A 86 -8.82 24.27 -15.01
N GLU A 87 -9.19 25.16 -14.11
CA GLU A 87 -8.24 25.84 -13.22
C GLU A 87 -7.61 24.87 -12.22
N ALA A 88 -6.41 25.22 -11.71
CA ALA A 88 -5.72 24.40 -10.70
C ALA A 88 -6.60 24.22 -9.45
N PRO A 89 -6.64 22.99 -8.87
CA PRO A 89 -7.48 22.73 -7.70
C PRO A 89 -7.01 23.50 -6.47
N GLY A 90 -7.96 23.88 -5.62
CA GLY A 90 -7.68 24.56 -4.34
C GLY A 90 -7.57 26.08 -4.45
N GLN A 91 -7.44 26.69 -3.30
CA GLN A 91 -7.27 28.13 -3.13
C GLN A 91 -5.79 28.45 -2.95
N ALA A 92 -5.31 29.51 -3.59
CA ALA A 92 -3.88 29.85 -3.56
C ALA A 92 -3.40 30.21 -2.14
N ALA A 93 -4.18 30.99 -1.41
CA ALA A 93 -3.79 31.55 -0.11
C ALA A 93 -4.44 30.85 1.11
N VAL A 94 -5.36 29.90 0.92
CA VAL A 94 -6.13 29.28 2.02
C VAL A 94 -5.77 27.80 2.16
N PRO A 95 -4.92 27.42 3.14
CA PRO A 95 -4.52 26.02 3.34
C PRO A 95 -5.68 25.17 3.85
N ARG A 96 -5.75 23.93 3.38
CA ARG A 96 -6.73 22.94 3.84
C ARG A 96 -6.30 22.36 5.20
N PRO A 97 -7.17 22.33 6.21
CA PRO A 97 -6.87 21.67 7.48
C PRO A 97 -6.58 20.19 7.30
N GLY A 98 -5.56 19.67 8.00
CA GLY A 98 -5.17 18.26 7.95
C GLY A 98 -4.35 17.85 6.71
N SER A 99 -4.09 18.78 5.77
CA SER A 99 -3.25 18.56 4.59
C SER A 99 -1.79 18.98 4.81
N ALA A 100 -0.95 18.75 3.81
CA ALA A 100 0.41 19.27 3.76
C ALA A 100 0.51 20.76 3.43
N ASP A 101 -0.59 21.43 3.11
CA ASP A 101 -0.59 22.77 2.50
C ASP A 101 0.22 23.78 3.32
N LEU A 102 -0.14 24.02 4.58
CA LEU A 102 0.57 25.00 5.41
C LEU A 102 2.02 24.60 5.70
N ALA A 103 2.25 23.35 6.10
CA ALA A 103 3.59 22.87 6.39
C ALA A 103 4.48 22.83 5.13
N GLY A 104 3.90 22.48 3.99
CA GLY A 104 4.59 22.46 2.70
C GLY A 104 5.01 23.86 2.25
N LEU A 105 4.13 24.86 2.38
CA LEU A 105 4.48 26.26 2.10
C LEU A 105 5.67 26.72 2.93
N LEU A 106 5.64 26.45 4.24
CA LEU A 106 6.75 26.81 5.14
C LEU A 106 8.05 26.07 4.80
N ALA A 107 7.95 24.82 4.36
CA ALA A 107 9.13 24.02 4.03
C ALA A 107 9.78 24.42 2.69
N THR A 108 8.98 24.90 1.73
CA THR A 108 9.45 25.24 0.37
C THR A 108 9.61 26.74 0.11
N ASP A 109 9.30 27.59 1.11
CA ASP A 109 9.26 29.05 0.97
C ASP A 109 8.32 29.50 -0.18
N ALA A 110 7.25 28.73 -0.38
CA ALA A 110 6.24 29.02 -1.39
C ALA A 110 5.10 29.86 -0.80
N ASN A 111 4.36 30.54 -1.66
CA ASN A 111 3.22 31.38 -1.29
C ASN A 111 1.90 30.95 -1.93
N ASP A 112 1.88 29.81 -2.61
CA ASP A 112 0.70 29.27 -3.28
C ASP A 112 0.46 27.82 -2.87
N CYS A 113 -0.63 27.57 -2.13
CA CYS A 113 -1.03 26.23 -1.68
C CYS A 113 -1.22 25.25 -2.84
N ARG A 114 -1.57 25.71 -4.03
CA ARG A 114 -1.81 24.85 -5.20
C ARG A 114 -0.57 24.08 -5.60
N SER A 115 0.63 24.67 -5.46
CA SER A 115 1.90 23.98 -5.73
C SER A 115 2.13 22.79 -4.78
N ILE A 116 1.72 22.93 -3.50
CA ILE A 116 1.79 21.87 -2.51
C ILE A 116 0.74 20.78 -2.80
N VAL A 117 -0.47 21.19 -3.20
CA VAL A 117 -1.54 20.24 -3.61
C VAL A 117 -1.09 19.36 -4.77
N GLU A 118 -0.46 19.94 -5.79
CA GLU A 118 0.07 19.22 -6.95
C GLU A 118 1.09 18.15 -6.53
N GLY A 119 2.08 18.52 -5.71
CA GLY A 119 3.16 17.62 -5.28
C GLY A 119 2.75 16.60 -4.22
N SER A 120 1.78 16.93 -3.33
CA SER A 120 1.35 16.06 -2.23
C SER A 120 0.14 15.17 -2.57
N SER A 121 -0.37 15.26 -3.78
CA SER A 121 -1.55 14.49 -4.20
C SER A 121 -1.28 12.99 -4.18
N ALA A 122 -2.27 12.20 -3.72
CA ALA A 122 -2.28 10.75 -3.83
C ALA A 122 -2.16 10.25 -5.30
N ARG A 123 -2.35 11.14 -6.27
CA ARG A 123 -2.19 10.83 -7.70
C ARG A 123 -0.79 10.33 -8.06
N SER A 124 0.24 10.85 -7.40
CA SER A 124 1.63 10.39 -7.58
C SER A 124 1.82 8.89 -7.28
N GLN A 125 0.92 8.29 -6.50
CA GLN A 125 0.93 6.86 -6.19
C GLN A 125 0.74 5.97 -7.42
N ALA A 126 0.14 6.45 -8.52
CA ALA A 126 0.01 5.65 -9.75
C ALA A 126 1.37 5.17 -10.29
N ALA A 127 2.41 6.01 -10.22
CA ALA A 127 3.76 5.60 -10.60
C ALA A 127 4.33 4.53 -9.65
N LEU A 128 4.08 4.65 -8.33
CA LEU A 128 4.44 3.63 -7.34
C LEU A 128 3.72 2.31 -7.61
N ILE A 129 2.41 2.35 -7.88
CA ILE A 129 1.61 1.17 -8.20
C ILE A 129 2.17 0.45 -9.43
N ALA A 130 2.43 1.18 -10.51
CA ALA A 130 3.05 0.62 -11.71
C ALA A 130 4.42 -0.02 -11.43
N ALA A 131 5.26 0.67 -10.64
CA ALA A 131 6.58 0.16 -10.26
C ALA A 131 6.49 -1.08 -9.37
N SER A 132 5.51 -1.16 -8.48
CA SER A 132 5.36 -2.25 -7.52
C SER A 132 5.07 -3.60 -8.16
N ALA A 133 4.50 -3.62 -9.37
CA ALA A 133 4.31 -4.86 -10.11
C ALA A 133 5.64 -5.62 -10.31
N VAL A 134 6.76 -4.91 -10.48
CA VAL A 134 8.09 -5.52 -10.58
C VAL A 134 8.48 -6.24 -9.28
N ALA A 135 8.23 -5.60 -8.13
CA ALA A 135 8.52 -6.19 -6.82
C ALA A 135 7.56 -7.36 -6.51
N ARG A 136 6.30 -7.28 -6.93
CA ARG A 136 5.30 -8.35 -6.75
C ARG A 136 5.63 -9.57 -7.60
N GLU A 137 5.99 -9.40 -8.88
CA GLU A 137 6.44 -10.50 -9.74
C GLU A 137 7.72 -11.16 -9.19
N PHE A 138 8.67 -10.36 -8.69
CA PHE A 138 9.86 -10.89 -8.02
C PHE A 138 9.49 -11.75 -6.80
N LEU A 139 8.59 -11.28 -5.95
CA LEU A 139 8.16 -12.00 -4.75
C LEU A 139 7.34 -13.26 -5.09
N ALA A 140 6.55 -13.22 -6.15
CA ALA A 140 5.76 -14.35 -6.63
C ALA A 140 6.63 -15.55 -7.05
N GLU A 141 7.86 -15.31 -7.56
CA GLU A 141 8.85 -16.36 -7.86
C GLU A 141 9.22 -17.22 -6.61
N PHE A 142 9.00 -16.68 -5.41
CA PHE A 142 9.23 -17.35 -4.13
C PHE A 142 7.94 -17.78 -3.43
N GLY A 143 6.79 -17.66 -4.10
CA GLY A 143 5.49 -18.01 -3.55
C GLY A 143 4.95 -17.01 -2.52
N VAL A 144 5.47 -15.77 -2.50
CA VAL A 144 4.96 -14.70 -1.64
C VAL A 144 3.80 -14.00 -2.32
N GLU A 145 2.69 -13.91 -1.61
CA GLU A 145 1.46 -13.24 -2.04
C GLU A 145 1.10 -12.14 -1.03
N ILE A 146 0.86 -10.94 -1.52
CA ILE A 146 0.43 -9.79 -0.71
C ILE A 146 -1.02 -9.48 -1.08
N GLN A 147 -1.89 -9.45 -0.07
CA GLN A 147 -3.31 -9.20 -0.22
C GLN A 147 -3.76 -8.15 0.79
N SER A 148 -4.55 -7.17 0.34
CA SER A 148 -5.22 -6.22 1.23
C SER A 148 -6.72 -6.16 0.97
N TYR A 149 -7.48 -5.86 2.02
CA TYR A 149 -8.92 -5.64 1.91
C TYR A 149 -9.38 -4.67 3.00
N VAL A 150 -10.50 -4.00 2.72
CA VAL A 150 -11.07 -3.01 3.62
C VAL A 150 -11.93 -3.71 4.66
N THR A 151 -11.67 -3.39 5.94
CA THR A 151 -12.40 -3.95 7.09
C THR A 151 -13.37 -2.96 7.71
N ARG A 152 -13.14 -1.64 7.51
CA ARG A 152 -13.97 -0.55 8.03
C ARG A 152 -13.94 0.66 7.11
N ILE A 153 -15.07 1.33 6.94
CA ILE A 153 -15.19 2.70 6.42
C ILE A 153 -16.16 3.46 7.33
N GLY A 154 -15.72 4.57 7.89
CA GLY A 154 -16.52 5.32 8.85
C GLY A 154 -16.99 4.45 10.02
N ALA A 155 -18.29 4.43 10.28
CA ALA A 155 -18.91 3.60 11.31
C ALA A 155 -19.17 2.16 10.85
N ALA A 156 -19.25 1.88 9.56
CA ALA A 156 -19.50 0.56 9.01
C ALA A 156 -18.25 -0.32 9.03
N ALA A 157 -18.36 -1.53 9.57
CA ALA A 157 -17.25 -2.47 9.70
C ALA A 157 -17.68 -3.91 9.41
N MET A 158 -16.71 -4.72 8.95
CA MET A 158 -16.86 -6.18 9.00
C MET A 158 -17.02 -6.63 10.45
N ARG A 159 -17.78 -7.71 10.67
CA ARG A 159 -17.75 -8.37 11.99
C ARG A 159 -16.31 -8.79 12.28
N GLU A 160 -15.84 -8.51 13.49
CA GLU A 160 -14.55 -9.03 13.93
C GLU A 160 -14.59 -10.55 13.85
N GLN A 161 -13.71 -11.09 13.00
CA GLN A 161 -13.46 -12.52 12.96
C GLN A 161 -12.40 -12.83 14.03
N PRO A 162 -12.44 -13.99 14.70
CA PRO A 162 -11.30 -14.45 15.48
C PRO A 162 -10.04 -14.42 14.64
N ILE A 163 -8.90 -14.13 15.26
CA ILE A 163 -7.61 -13.86 14.58
C ILE A 163 -6.96 -15.18 14.10
N ASP A 164 -7.70 -15.99 13.42
CA ASP A 164 -7.16 -17.12 12.66
C ASP A 164 -7.02 -16.71 11.18
N PHE A 165 -5.99 -15.90 10.93
CA PHE A 165 -5.73 -15.31 9.63
C PHE A 165 -5.25 -16.33 8.58
N GLU A 166 -4.89 -17.54 8.96
CA GLU A 166 -4.57 -18.60 7.99
C GLU A 166 -5.83 -19.13 7.29
N THR A 167 -6.96 -19.07 7.95
CA THR A 167 -8.25 -19.49 7.40
C THR A 167 -9.01 -18.39 6.65
N LEU A 168 -8.61 -17.10 6.82
CA LEU A 168 -9.24 -15.94 6.17
C LEU A 168 -8.50 -15.55 4.90
N ARG A 169 -8.28 -16.51 4.02
CA ARG A 169 -7.78 -16.25 2.67
C ARG A 169 -8.95 -15.96 1.75
N TYR A 170 -9.16 -14.68 1.46
CA TYR A 170 -10.13 -14.28 0.44
C TYR A 170 -9.51 -14.42 -0.94
N THR A 171 -10.31 -14.82 -1.91
CA THR A 171 -9.85 -14.81 -3.31
C THR A 171 -9.77 -13.38 -3.82
N PRO A 172 -8.88 -13.06 -4.77
CA PRO A 172 -8.87 -11.76 -5.42
C PRO A 172 -10.25 -11.34 -5.96
N LEU A 173 -11.04 -12.29 -6.45
CA LEU A 173 -12.38 -12.03 -6.95
C LEU A 173 -13.33 -11.55 -5.86
N GLU A 174 -13.29 -12.13 -4.65
CA GLU A 174 -14.12 -11.71 -3.52
C GLU A 174 -13.82 -10.28 -3.08
N ILE A 175 -12.54 -9.87 -3.15
CA ILE A 175 -12.14 -8.52 -2.78
C ILE A 175 -12.46 -7.53 -3.89
N GLU A 176 -12.02 -7.80 -5.12
CA GLU A 176 -12.07 -6.84 -6.22
C GLU A 176 -13.47 -6.73 -6.85
N SER A 177 -14.40 -7.67 -6.59
CA SER A 177 -15.81 -7.52 -6.97
C SER A 177 -16.59 -6.52 -6.11
N SER A 178 -16.06 -6.15 -4.94
CA SER A 178 -16.66 -5.16 -4.06
C SER A 178 -16.26 -3.74 -4.48
N PRO A 179 -17.20 -2.78 -4.60
CA PRO A 179 -16.88 -1.39 -4.91
C PRO A 179 -15.96 -0.70 -3.90
N VAL A 180 -15.86 -1.26 -2.70
CA VAL A 180 -15.04 -0.73 -1.60
C VAL A 180 -13.93 -1.71 -1.18
N ARG A 181 -13.67 -2.77 -1.98
CA ARG A 181 -12.68 -3.82 -1.71
C ARG A 181 -12.90 -4.53 -0.35
N CYS A 182 -14.16 -4.73 0.05
CA CYS A 182 -14.56 -5.45 1.24
C CYS A 182 -15.11 -6.83 0.86
N PRO A 183 -14.51 -7.96 1.29
CA PRO A 183 -14.95 -9.30 0.90
C PRO A 183 -16.28 -9.73 1.51
N SER A 184 -16.79 -8.99 2.50
CA SER A 184 -18.11 -9.23 3.09
C SER A 184 -19.16 -8.41 2.35
N ALA A 185 -20.06 -9.06 1.61
CA ALA A 185 -21.13 -8.37 0.86
C ALA A 185 -22.07 -7.54 1.77
N GLN A 186 -22.30 -7.98 3.03
CA GLN A 186 -23.10 -7.23 3.98
C GLN A 186 -22.37 -5.96 4.45
N ALA A 187 -21.10 -6.08 4.80
CA ALA A 187 -20.30 -4.94 5.25
C ALA A 187 -20.02 -3.96 4.07
N SER A 188 -19.78 -4.48 2.86
CA SER A 188 -19.62 -3.66 1.65
C SER A 188 -20.81 -2.72 1.45
N ARG A 189 -22.03 -3.23 1.52
CA ARG A 189 -23.25 -2.41 1.38
C ARG A 189 -23.36 -1.34 2.47
N ALA A 190 -23.08 -1.68 3.72
CA ALA A 190 -23.11 -0.71 4.81
C ALA A 190 -22.04 0.37 4.63
N MET A 191 -20.84 0.02 4.14
CA MET A 191 -19.77 0.98 3.81
C MET A 191 -20.16 1.89 2.63
N GLU A 192 -20.84 1.37 1.62
CA GLU A 192 -21.36 2.14 0.49
C GLU A 192 -22.43 3.16 0.93
N GLU A 193 -23.30 2.77 1.87
CA GLU A 193 -24.30 3.67 2.49
C GLU A 193 -23.63 4.82 3.25
N GLU A 194 -22.58 4.53 4.06
CA GLU A 194 -21.79 5.54 4.75
C GLU A 194 -21.11 6.51 3.76
N ILE A 195 -20.52 6.00 2.68
CA ILE A 195 -19.91 6.82 1.63
C ILE A 195 -20.95 7.72 0.96
N ALA A 196 -22.14 7.19 0.68
CA ALA A 196 -23.21 7.97 0.08
C ALA A 196 -23.68 9.11 1.02
N ALA A 197 -23.79 8.84 2.33
CA ALA A 197 -24.15 9.83 3.32
C ALA A 197 -23.09 10.95 3.44
N ALA A 198 -21.80 10.60 3.49
CA ALA A 198 -20.71 11.58 3.51
C ALA A 198 -20.68 12.42 2.23
N ARG A 199 -20.86 11.78 1.07
CA ARG A 199 -20.93 12.46 -0.24
C ARG A 199 -22.04 13.51 -0.29
N ALA A 200 -23.20 13.22 0.27
CA ALA A 200 -24.36 14.13 0.27
C ALA A 200 -24.07 15.45 0.99
N VAL A 201 -23.19 15.45 1.97
CA VAL A 201 -22.80 16.65 2.73
C VAL A 201 -21.40 17.19 2.39
N GLY A 202 -20.71 16.58 1.42
CA GLY A 202 -19.39 17.00 0.97
C GLY A 202 -18.27 16.65 1.95
N ASP A 203 -18.47 15.65 2.82
CA ASP A 203 -17.51 15.19 3.81
C ASP A 203 -16.70 13.97 3.33
N THR A 204 -15.65 13.58 4.07
CA THR A 204 -14.78 12.46 3.74
C THR A 204 -14.73 11.43 4.86
N LEU A 205 -14.44 10.18 4.50
CA LEU A 205 -14.35 9.05 5.42
C LEU A 205 -12.98 8.40 5.36
N GLY A 206 -12.45 8.10 6.53
CA GLY A 206 -11.35 7.17 6.74
C GLY A 206 -11.85 5.76 7.00
N GLY A 207 -10.92 4.86 7.34
CA GLY A 207 -11.27 3.48 7.62
C GLY A 207 -10.10 2.62 8.08
N GLU A 208 -10.27 1.33 7.97
CA GLU A 208 -9.25 0.33 8.32
C GLU A 208 -9.05 -0.67 7.19
N VAL A 209 -7.80 -1.05 6.99
CA VAL A 209 -7.36 -2.03 5.99
C VAL A 209 -6.67 -3.18 6.71
N ALA A 210 -7.01 -4.41 6.37
CA ALA A 210 -6.22 -5.58 6.71
C ALA A 210 -5.26 -5.90 5.56
N VAL A 211 -4.01 -6.23 5.90
CA VAL A 211 -3.02 -6.72 4.95
C VAL A 211 -2.54 -8.08 5.42
N ALA A 212 -2.63 -9.07 4.54
CA ALA A 212 -2.11 -10.42 4.76
C ALA A 212 -1.00 -10.72 3.75
N ILE A 213 0.12 -11.24 4.23
CA ILE A 213 1.26 -11.61 3.38
C ILE A 213 1.52 -13.09 3.62
N HIS A 214 1.31 -13.89 2.59
CA HIS A 214 1.46 -15.33 2.62
C HIS A 214 2.78 -15.78 1.99
N GLY A 215 3.28 -16.93 2.38
CA GLY A 215 4.46 -17.56 1.76
C GLY A 215 5.80 -16.89 2.10
N VAL A 216 5.85 -16.01 3.09
CA VAL A 216 7.09 -15.33 3.48
C VAL A 216 8.08 -16.33 4.07
N ALA A 217 9.32 -16.31 3.56
CA ALA A 217 10.38 -17.16 4.11
C ALA A 217 10.60 -16.84 5.61
N PRO A 218 10.77 -17.87 6.48
CA PRO A 218 11.06 -17.62 7.89
C PRO A 218 12.43 -16.97 8.07
N ALA A 219 12.58 -16.25 9.19
CA ALA A 219 13.80 -15.56 9.63
C ALA A 219 14.33 -14.48 8.65
N LEU A 220 13.42 -13.78 7.94
CA LEU A 220 13.74 -12.50 7.31
C LEU A 220 13.73 -11.38 8.34
N GLY A 221 14.57 -10.37 8.14
CA GLY A 221 14.71 -9.24 9.04
C GLY A 221 15.89 -9.37 9.99
N SER A 222 15.81 -8.72 11.15
CA SER A 222 16.89 -8.67 12.12
C SER A 222 16.38 -8.47 13.54
N TYR A 223 16.98 -9.16 14.49
CA TYR A 223 16.74 -8.96 15.94
C TYR A 223 17.60 -7.84 16.55
N ARG A 224 18.52 -7.25 15.77
CA ARG A 224 19.43 -6.18 16.24
C ARG A 224 19.05 -4.78 15.80
N GLY A 225 18.08 -4.63 14.97
CA GLY A 225 17.69 -3.40 14.29
C GLY A 225 17.31 -3.71 12.84
N GLY A 226 16.47 -2.87 12.22
CA GLY A 226 15.94 -3.16 10.89
C GLY A 226 15.03 -4.39 10.84
N GLY A 227 14.37 -4.74 11.95
CA GLY A 227 13.43 -5.84 12.05
C GLY A 227 12.25 -5.64 11.11
N MET A 228 11.59 -6.74 10.72
CA MET A 228 10.52 -6.70 9.71
C MET A 228 9.32 -5.83 10.13
N MET A 229 8.94 -5.81 11.42
CA MET A 229 7.90 -4.89 11.88
C MET A 229 8.23 -3.43 11.57
N ALA A 230 9.48 -2.99 11.82
CA ALA A 230 9.91 -1.63 11.55
C ALA A 230 9.93 -1.32 10.04
N ARG A 231 10.38 -2.27 9.22
CA ARG A 231 10.41 -2.11 7.74
C ARG A 231 9.02 -2.01 7.15
N LEU A 232 8.12 -2.92 7.54
CA LEU A 232 6.75 -2.94 7.04
C LEU A 232 5.93 -1.76 7.58
N SER A 233 6.16 -1.33 8.84
CA SER A 233 5.55 -0.11 9.38
C SER A 233 6.02 1.13 8.62
N LYS A 234 7.32 1.26 8.35
CA LYS A 234 7.84 2.36 7.52
C LYS A 234 7.19 2.37 6.14
N ALA A 235 7.09 1.21 5.49
CA ALA A 235 6.43 1.07 4.20
C ALA A 235 4.97 1.54 4.25
N ALA A 236 4.19 1.07 5.21
CA ALA A 236 2.80 1.49 5.36
C ALA A 236 2.65 2.99 5.66
N PHE A 237 3.46 3.56 6.57
CA PHE A 237 3.44 5.00 6.87
C PHE A 237 4.02 5.88 5.76
N SER A 238 4.66 5.33 4.72
CA SER A 238 5.06 6.08 3.53
C SER A 238 3.88 6.40 2.61
N VAL A 239 2.75 5.72 2.81
CA VAL A 239 1.51 6.00 2.06
C VAL A 239 0.74 7.12 2.75
N ASN A 240 0.28 8.10 1.95
CA ASN A 240 -0.51 9.21 2.45
C ASN A 240 -1.77 8.72 3.18
N ASP A 241 -2.20 9.47 4.18
CA ASP A 241 -3.38 9.24 5.02
C ASP A 241 -3.27 8.02 5.96
N VAL A 242 -2.17 7.27 5.98
CA VAL A 242 -1.94 6.22 6.96
C VAL A 242 -1.58 6.83 8.32
N VAL A 243 -2.36 6.51 9.36
CA VAL A 243 -2.23 7.08 10.71
C VAL A 243 -1.95 6.05 11.80
N SER A 244 -2.16 4.75 11.52
CA SER A 244 -1.82 3.70 12.47
C SER A 244 -1.45 2.39 11.75
N VAL A 245 -0.54 1.63 12.38
CA VAL A 245 -0.13 0.29 11.94
C VAL A 245 -0.04 -0.61 13.15
N SER A 246 -0.60 -1.81 13.06
CA SER A 246 -0.47 -2.85 14.07
C SER A 246 -0.29 -4.23 13.44
N PHE A 247 0.27 -5.18 14.20
CA PHE A 247 0.55 -6.55 13.74
C PHE A 247 -0.19 -7.56 14.61
N GLY A 248 -0.75 -8.59 13.99
CA GLY A 248 -1.47 -9.64 14.69
C GLY A 248 -2.51 -9.11 15.66
N SER A 249 -2.47 -9.60 16.90
CA SER A 249 -3.36 -9.22 17.99
C SER A 249 -2.85 -8.09 18.87
N ALA A 250 -2.07 -7.13 18.33
CA ALA A 250 -1.27 -6.15 19.06
C ALA A 250 -1.95 -5.54 20.30
N TYR A 251 -3.18 -5.01 20.17
CA TYR A 251 -3.88 -4.41 21.31
C TYR A 251 -4.33 -5.41 22.37
N ASP A 252 -4.70 -6.63 21.96
CA ASP A 252 -5.10 -7.68 22.90
C ASP A 252 -3.89 -8.19 23.69
N VAL A 253 -2.73 -8.32 23.03
CA VAL A 253 -1.50 -8.76 23.67
C VAL A 253 -1.10 -7.83 24.81
N THR A 254 -1.27 -6.51 24.67
CA THR A 254 -0.93 -5.53 25.74
C THR A 254 -1.78 -5.69 27.00
N ARG A 255 -2.93 -6.35 26.91
CA ARG A 255 -3.85 -6.60 28.03
C ARG A 255 -3.70 -8.00 28.62
N ARG A 256 -2.92 -8.89 27.99
CA ARG A 256 -2.72 -10.27 28.43
C ARG A 256 -1.52 -10.42 29.37
N ARG A 257 -1.55 -11.46 30.20
CA ARG A 257 -0.33 -11.89 30.89
C ARG A 257 0.63 -12.53 29.89
N GLY A 258 1.95 -12.42 30.10
CA GLY A 258 2.96 -12.93 29.20
C GLY A 258 2.80 -14.43 28.85
N SER A 259 2.34 -15.25 29.79
CA SER A 259 2.07 -16.68 29.57
C SER A 259 0.91 -16.97 28.55
N ALA A 260 0.11 -15.96 28.21
CA ALA A 260 -1.00 -16.07 27.26
C ALA A 260 -0.87 -15.11 26.09
N ALA A 261 0.31 -14.52 25.89
CA ALA A 261 0.55 -13.44 24.94
C ALA A 261 1.36 -13.87 23.70
N TYR A 262 1.94 -15.06 23.72
CA TYR A 262 2.90 -15.49 22.70
C TYR A 262 2.51 -16.81 22.04
N ASP A 263 2.96 -16.98 20.81
CA ASP A 263 2.73 -18.18 20.02
C ASP A 263 3.65 -19.31 20.47
N SER A 264 3.08 -20.47 20.80
CA SER A 264 3.90 -21.64 21.19
C SER A 264 4.52 -22.28 19.95
N ALA A 265 5.82 -22.57 20.02
CA ALA A 265 6.49 -23.33 18.98
C ALA A 265 6.03 -24.82 19.01
N VAL A 266 5.75 -25.37 17.85
CA VAL A 266 5.32 -26.77 17.67
C VAL A 266 6.09 -27.43 16.52
N LEU A 267 6.10 -28.75 16.50
CA LEU A 267 6.58 -29.51 15.33
C LEU A 267 5.39 -29.81 14.43
N GLY A 268 5.36 -29.13 13.28
CA GLY A 268 4.34 -29.32 12.25
C GLY A 268 4.77 -30.36 11.20
N ALA A 269 3.90 -30.63 10.23
CA ALA A 269 4.13 -31.61 9.16
C ALA A 269 5.34 -31.25 8.26
N HIS A 270 5.69 -29.97 8.18
CA HIS A 270 6.77 -29.46 7.31
C HIS A 270 7.96 -28.89 8.08
N GLY A 271 8.04 -29.11 9.38
CA GLY A 271 9.10 -28.62 10.26
C GLY A 271 8.57 -27.77 11.42
N PHE A 272 9.40 -26.85 11.93
CA PHE A 272 9.01 -25.96 13.01
C PHE A 272 7.86 -25.03 12.57
N ALA A 273 6.86 -24.88 13.42
CA ALA A 273 5.68 -24.04 13.21
C ALA A 273 5.26 -23.39 14.54
N HIS A 274 4.25 -22.53 14.49
CA HIS A 274 3.59 -21.95 15.65
C HIS A 274 2.16 -22.51 15.78
N ALA A 275 1.71 -22.71 16.99
CA ALA A 275 0.36 -23.22 17.26
C ALA A 275 -0.73 -22.17 16.98
N THR A 276 -0.36 -20.89 17.07
CA THR A 276 -1.22 -19.71 16.83
C THR A 276 -0.44 -18.65 16.07
N ASN A 277 -1.07 -17.57 15.66
CA ASN A 277 -0.44 -16.42 14.99
C ASN A 277 -0.79 -15.10 15.69
N ILE A 278 -0.66 -15.07 17.00
CA ILE A 278 -0.92 -13.88 17.84
C ILE A 278 0.04 -12.75 17.48
N SER A 279 1.30 -13.10 17.21
CA SER A 279 2.37 -12.18 16.81
C SER A 279 2.17 -11.55 15.43
N GLY A 280 1.25 -12.11 14.60
CA GLY A 280 1.07 -11.70 13.22
C GLY A 280 2.25 -12.02 12.32
N GLY A 281 2.88 -13.18 12.52
CA GLY A 281 3.94 -13.71 11.66
C GLY A 281 5.33 -13.12 11.87
N ILE A 282 5.53 -12.30 12.91
CA ILE A 282 6.82 -11.66 13.19
C ILE A 282 7.12 -11.73 14.70
N GLU A 283 8.23 -12.34 15.06
CA GLU A 283 8.72 -12.44 16.43
C GLU A 283 10.17 -11.95 16.54
N GLY A 284 10.46 -11.11 17.53
CA GLY A 284 11.80 -10.57 17.75
C GLY A 284 12.39 -9.85 16.53
N GLY A 285 11.56 -9.30 15.65
CA GLY A 285 11.97 -8.62 14.42
C GLY A 285 12.23 -9.54 13.21
N LEU A 286 11.99 -10.84 13.35
CA LEU A 286 12.16 -11.86 12.32
C LEU A 286 10.81 -12.45 11.93
N THR A 287 10.63 -12.78 10.64
CA THR A 287 9.46 -13.52 10.17
C THR A 287 9.48 -14.95 10.70
N THR A 288 8.33 -15.50 11.05
CA THR A 288 8.18 -16.86 11.60
C THR A 288 7.95 -17.92 10.52
N GLY A 289 7.58 -17.50 9.29
CA GLY A 289 7.11 -18.39 8.23
C GLY A 289 5.58 -18.57 8.20
N ALA A 290 4.88 -18.13 9.26
CA ALA A 290 3.43 -17.95 9.24
C ALA A 290 3.08 -16.68 8.43
N SER A 291 1.82 -16.54 8.05
CA SER A 291 1.33 -15.35 7.35
C SER A 291 1.59 -14.09 8.18
N VAL A 292 2.18 -13.07 7.55
CA VAL A 292 2.32 -11.77 8.20
C VAL A 292 1.00 -11.02 8.07
N VAL A 293 0.48 -10.56 9.20
CA VAL A 293 -0.82 -9.89 9.27
C VAL A 293 -0.68 -8.52 9.89
N MET A 294 -1.18 -7.52 9.16
CA MET A 294 -1.18 -6.12 9.58
C MET A 294 -2.60 -5.55 9.56
N ARG A 295 -2.86 -4.62 10.46
CA ARG A 295 -4.03 -3.73 10.40
C ARG A 295 -3.54 -2.30 10.29
N VAL A 296 -4.08 -1.56 9.34
CA VAL A 296 -3.67 -0.20 9.01
C VAL A 296 -4.87 0.72 9.08
N GLY A 297 -4.76 1.77 9.89
CA GLY A 297 -5.78 2.82 9.97
C GLY A 297 -5.47 3.92 8.97
N VAL A 298 -6.50 4.34 8.24
CA VAL A 298 -6.45 5.37 7.20
C VAL A 298 -7.32 6.55 7.63
N ALA A 299 -6.75 7.74 7.67
CA ALA A 299 -7.46 8.97 7.98
C ALA A 299 -8.42 9.37 6.85
N PRO A 300 -9.46 10.16 7.14
CA PRO A 300 -10.23 10.84 6.09
C PRO A 300 -9.34 11.76 5.26
N SER A 301 -9.60 11.84 3.96
CA SER A 301 -8.88 12.81 3.11
C SER A 301 -9.14 14.24 3.54
N ALA A 302 -8.10 15.08 3.56
CA ALA A 302 -8.20 16.52 3.85
C ALA A 302 -8.86 17.33 2.72
N SER A 303 -9.18 16.71 1.58
CA SER A 303 -9.82 17.37 0.44
C SER A 303 -11.34 17.29 0.55
N LEU A 304 -11.92 18.05 1.48
CA LEU A 304 -13.36 18.15 1.67
C LEU A 304 -14.00 19.14 0.69
N ARG A 305 -15.22 18.85 0.24
CA ARG A 305 -16.07 19.82 -0.46
C ARG A 305 -16.80 20.75 0.54
N ALA A 306 -17.13 20.23 1.71
CA ALA A 306 -17.70 21.01 2.81
C ALA A 306 -16.69 22.07 3.30
N PRO A 307 -17.11 23.34 3.49
CA PRO A 307 -16.23 24.39 3.96
C PRO A 307 -15.62 24.06 5.32
N GLN A 308 -14.31 24.28 5.46
CA GLN A 308 -13.55 24.09 6.69
C GLN A 308 -12.92 25.38 7.14
N LYS A 309 -12.96 25.66 8.44
CA LYS A 309 -12.30 26.84 9.01
C LYS A 309 -10.80 26.82 8.74
N SER A 310 -10.27 27.89 8.23
CA SER A 310 -8.87 28.08 7.90
C SER A 310 -8.50 29.56 8.04
N ILE A 311 -7.35 29.95 7.52
CA ILE A 311 -6.87 31.33 7.44
C ILE A 311 -6.50 31.66 6.00
N ASP A 312 -6.71 32.90 5.61
CA ASP A 312 -6.14 33.46 4.39
C ASP A 312 -4.74 34.00 4.72
N LEU A 313 -3.72 33.44 4.06
CA LEU A 313 -2.31 33.77 4.33
C LEU A 313 -1.88 35.13 3.77
N GLU A 314 -2.62 35.69 2.82
CA GLU A 314 -2.34 37.02 2.27
C GLU A 314 -2.92 38.11 3.17
N THR A 315 -4.16 37.94 3.60
CA THR A 315 -4.87 38.95 4.41
C THR A 315 -4.71 38.73 5.91
N LEU A 316 -4.18 37.58 6.34
CA LEU A 316 -4.03 37.14 7.73
C LEU A 316 -5.37 37.19 8.52
N SER A 317 -6.45 36.83 7.84
CA SER A 317 -7.80 36.80 8.40
C SER A 317 -8.43 35.42 8.33
N ASP A 318 -9.50 35.23 9.11
CA ASP A 318 -10.29 33.99 9.07
C ASP A 318 -10.84 33.78 7.66
N ALA A 319 -10.73 32.52 7.19
CA ALA A 319 -11.20 32.10 5.90
C ALA A 319 -11.81 30.68 5.95
N GLU A 320 -12.48 30.29 4.90
CA GLU A 320 -12.94 28.91 4.71
C GLU A 320 -12.25 28.27 3.51
N SER A 321 -11.75 27.05 3.71
CA SER A 321 -11.18 26.25 2.63
C SER A 321 -12.17 25.20 2.17
N SER A 322 -12.20 24.94 0.87
CA SER A 322 -12.93 23.83 0.27
C SER A 322 -12.13 23.28 -0.91
N SER A 323 -12.40 22.05 -1.34
CA SER A 323 -11.68 21.43 -2.45
C SER A 323 -12.64 21.01 -3.56
N ALA A 324 -12.33 21.43 -4.79
CA ALA A 324 -13.00 20.91 -5.98
C ALA A 324 -12.55 19.47 -6.31
N ALA A 325 -11.27 19.15 -6.05
CA ALA A 325 -10.73 17.80 -6.18
C ALA A 325 -11.13 16.97 -4.95
N TYR A 326 -12.31 16.42 -4.97
CA TYR A 326 -12.97 15.74 -3.85
C TYR A 326 -13.22 14.25 -4.16
N SER A 327 -12.92 13.41 -3.17
CA SER A 327 -13.37 12.02 -3.14
C SER A 327 -13.87 11.70 -1.72
N PRO A 328 -15.07 11.14 -1.55
CA PRO A 328 -15.63 10.88 -0.22
C PRO A 328 -14.85 9.83 0.57
N CYS A 329 -14.15 8.92 -0.10
CA CYS A 329 -13.36 7.88 0.53
C CYS A 329 -12.23 7.43 -0.40
N LEU A 330 -11.01 7.30 0.13
CA LEU A 330 -9.84 6.80 -0.59
C LEU A 330 -9.30 5.48 -0.02
N VAL A 331 -9.95 4.90 1.01
CA VAL A 331 -9.46 3.74 1.77
C VAL A 331 -9.13 2.55 0.87
N GLY A 332 -9.97 2.25 -0.13
CA GLY A 332 -9.74 1.15 -1.06
C GLY A 332 -8.49 1.34 -1.94
N GLY A 333 -8.23 2.56 -2.40
CA GLY A 333 -7.02 2.88 -3.17
C GLY A 333 -5.76 2.91 -2.30
N VAL A 334 -5.87 3.47 -1.08
CA VAL A 334 -4.79 3.44 -0.08
C VAL A 334 -4.39 1.99 0.25
N ALA A 335 -5.34 1.06 0.31
CA ALA A 335 -5.06 -0.36 0.52
C ALA A 335 -4.11 -0.93 -0.56
N VAL A 336 -4.32 -0.60 -1.83
CA VAL A 336 -3.43 -1.04 -2.94
C VAL A 336 -2.07 -0.35 -2.87
N ALA A 337 -2.02 0.93 -2.48
CA ALA A 337 -0.77 1.64 -2.29
C ALA A 337 0.08 1.07 -1.13
N ILE A 338 -0.57 0.61 -0.06
CA ILE A 338 0.10 -0.10 1.05
C ILE A 338 0.71 -1.42 0.55
N GLU A 339 -0.01 -2.21 -0.27
CA GLU A 339 0.56 -3.42 -0.88
C GLU A 339 1.81 -3.10 -1.70
N ALA A 340 1.80 -2.01 -2.46
CA ALA A 340 2.91 -1.58 -3.30
C ALA A 340 4.18 -1.27 -2.48
N GLU A 341 4.07 -0.50 -1.42
CA GLU A 341 5.19 -0.19 -0.52
C GLU A 341 5.71 -1.43 0.21
N ILE A 342 4.80 -2.29 0.67
CA ILE A 342 5.14 -3.55 1.32
C ILE A 342 5.89 -4.47 0.35
N ALA A 343 5.51 -4.52 -0.93
CA ALA A 343 6.19 -5.32 -1.93
C ALA A 343 7.65 -4.91 -2.09
N PHE A 344 7.95 -3.60 -2.15
CA PHE A 344 9.33 -3.13 -2.19
C PHE A 344 10.11 -3.43 -0.92
N ALA A 345 9.49 -3.26 0.26
CA ALA A 345 10.13 -3.56 1.54
C ALA A 345 10.51 -5.05 1.66
N LEU A 346 9.63 -5.95 1.21
CA LEU A 346 9.88 -7.39 1.19
C LEU A 346 10.88 -7.78 0.11
N ALA A 347 10.75 -7.26 -1.12
CA ALA A 347 11.70 -7.54 -2.19
C ALA A 347 13.14 -7.15 -1.79
N SER A 348 13.30 -5.99 -1.13
CA SER A 348 14.59 -5.58 -0.57
C SER A 348 15.10 -6.56 0.49
N ALA A 349 14.22 -7.04 1.39
CA ALA A 349 14.60 -8.01 2.42
C ALA A 349 15.01 -9.37 1.83
N TYR A 350 14.33 -9.81 0.75
CA TYR A 350 14.70 -11.03 0.02
C TYR A 350 16.07 -10.89 -0.66
N GLN A 351 16.33 -9.76 -1.32
CA GLN A 351 17.62 -9.50 -1.95
C GLN A 351 18.75 -9.38 -0.93
N GLU A 352 18.53 -8.70 0.19
CA GLU A 352 19.49 -8.65 1.29
C GLU A 352 19.82 -10.06 1.84
N ARG A 353 18.83 -10.94 1.89
CA ARG A 353 18.97 -12.28 2.45
C ARG A 353 19.58 -13.29 1.49
N PHE A 354 19.17 -13.26 0.22
CA PHE A 354 19.49 -14.29 -0.76
C PHE A 354 20.47 -13.82 -1.82
N GLY A 355 20.66 -12.51 -2.00
CA GLY A 355 21.66 -11.92 -2.89
C GLY A 355 21.38 -12.19 -4.37
N GLY A 356 22.40 -11.94 -5.20
CA GLY A 356 22.41 -12.27 -6.62
C GLY A 356 22.03 -11.12 -7.55
N MET A 357 22.72 -11.04 -8.69
CA MET A 357 22.38 -10.13 -9.80
C MET A 357 21.45 -10.80 -10.82
N ALA A 358 21.30 -12.10 -10.76
CA ALA A 358 20.41 -12.87 -11.62
C ALA A 358 19.41 -13.68 -10.78
N MET A 359 18.23 -13.90 -11.31
CA MET A 359 17.20 -14.71 -10.66
C MET A 359 17.68 -16.14 -10.35
N SER A 360 18.51 -16.73 -11.22
CA SER A 360 19.11 -18.07 -11.00
C SER A 360 19.95 -18.16 -9.72
N ASP A 361 20.69 -17.11 -9.40
CA ASP A 361 21.54 -17.07 -8.19
C ASP A 361 20.68 -16.95 -6.94
N ILE A 362 19.66 -16.08 -7.01
CA ILE A 362 18.72 -15.86 -5.92
C ILE A 362 17.93 -17.14 -5.63
N HIS A 363 17.42 -17.83 -6.66
CA HIS A 363 16.74 -19.13 -6.51
C HIS A 363 17.65 -20.18 -5.89
N SER A 364 18.89 -20.28 -6.34
CA SER A 364 19.86 -21.24 -5.78
C SER A 364 20.12 -21.00 -4.29
N SER A 365 20.28 -19.73 -3.89
CA SER A 365 20.44 -19.33 -2.48
C SER A 365 19.19 -19.63 -1.65
N TYR A 366 18.01 -19.27 -2.17
CA TYR A 366 16.72 -19.52 -1.51
C TYR A 366 16.48 -21.01 -1.30
N ASP A 367 16.67 -21.84 -2.33
CA ASP A 367 16.48 -23.29 -2.24
C ASP A 367 17.44 -23.96 -1.26
N ALA A 368 18.71 -23.52 -1.24
CA ALA A 368 19.69 -24.00 -0.26
C ALA A 368 19.28 -23.63 1.17
N TYR A 369 18.77 -22.41 1.36
CA TYR A 369 18.26 -21.93 2.64
C TYR A 369 17.04 -22.76 3.11
N MET A 370 16.03 -22.92 2.26
CA MET A 370 14.83 -23.68 2.60
C MET A 370 15.10 -25.15 2.88
N ARG A 371 16.05 -25.78 2.13
CA ARG A 371 16.53 -27.15 2.42
C ARG A 371 17.16 -27.24 3.80
N ARG A 372 18.01 -26.29 4.17
CA ARG A 372 18.64 -26.25 5.50
C ARG A 372 17.62 -26.18 6.63
N LEU A 373 16.57 -25.37 6.48
CA LEU A 373 15.51 -25.24 7.50
C LEU A 373 14.73 -26.56 7.68
N ARG A 374 14.43 -27.26 6.59
CA ARG A 374 13.76 -28.58 6.64
C ARG A 374 14.62 -29.65 7.31
N LEU A 375 15.94 -29.61 7.12
CA LEU A 375 16.87 -30.55 7.75
C LEU A 375 17.03 -30.27 9.25
N ALA A 376 16.96 -29.02 9.68
CA ALA A 376 17.05 -28.65 11.10
C ALA A 376 15.84 -29.12 11.94
N ALA A 377 14.73 -29.48 11.29
CA ALA A 377 13.51 -29.97 11.94
C ALA A 377 13.44 -31.53 12.00
N ARG A 378 14.45 -32.24 11.53
CA ARG A 378 14.59 -33.70 11.63
C ARG A 378 15.45 -34.08 12.82
#